data_c29908f3e21c19bb4fccf9c01273bc33
#
_entry.id   c29908f3e21c19bb4fccf9c01273bc33
#
_cell.length_a   1.000
_cell.length_b   1.000
_cell.length_c   1.000
_cell.angle_alpha   90.00
_cell.angle_beta   90.00
_cell.angle_gamma   90.00
#
_symmetry.space_group_name_H-M   'P 1'
#
loop_
_entity.id
_entity.type
_entity.pdbx_description
1 polymer ?
#
loop_
_entity_poly.entity_id
_entity_poly.type
_entity_poly.pdbx_seq_one_letter_code
_entity_poly.pdbx_strand_id
1 'polypeptide(L)'
;MSYIDGFILPLPKGKEDEYRKLAETFARKAEAQGAIGSVESIGDGLEHGHTTDFYRAVQATDDENVVFSFIVWPDKQTRDQAWEKLMADPEMQPGAQPMPFDGKRMFWGGFKPLLNTLEKVTEAA
;
A
#
# COMPACT_ATOMS: atom_id res chain seq x y z
N MET A 1 -7.95 14.18 -12.33
CA MET A 1 -8.42 13.86 -10.95
C MET A 1 -7.72 12.60 -10.46
N SER A 2 -7.05 12.72 -9.34
CA SER A 2 -6.30 11.59 -8.78
C SER A 2 -7.21 10.53 -8.16
N TYR A 3 -6.64 9.37 -7.93
CA TYR A 3 -7.29 8.25 -7.26
C TYR A 3 -6.25 7.59 -6.36
N ILE A 4 -6.67 7.06 -5.21
CA ILE A 4 -5.73 6.55 -4.21
C ILE A 4 -6.13 5.15 -3.79
N ASP A 5 -5.16 4.22 -3.79
CA ASP A 5 -5.31 2.93 -3.15
C ASP A 5 -4.58 2.98 -1.81
N GLY A 6 -5.24 2.57 -0.75
CA GLY A 6 -4.66 2.50 0.58
C GLY A 6 -4.58 1.07 1.09
N PHE A 7 -3.50 0.75 1.81
CA PHE A 7 -3.23 -0.60 2.31
C PHE A 7 -2.81 -0.52 3.77
N ILE A 8 -3.27 -1.49 4.57
CA ILE A 8 -2.80 -1.64 5.95
C ILE A 8 -2.49 -3.12 6.15
N LEU A 9 -1.34 -3.42 6.76
CA LEU A 9 -0.94 -4.79 7.00
C LEU A 9 -0.10 -4.92 8.28
N PRO A 10 -0.13 -6.10 8.93
CA PRO A 10 0.77 -6.38 10.05
C PRO A 10 2.10 -6.89 9.53
N LEU A 11 3.20 -6.34 10.04
CA LEU A 11 4.54 -6.75 9.63
C LEU A 11 5.33 -7.21 10.85
N PRO A 12 5.84 -8.45 10.87
CA PRO A 12 6.70 -8.90 11.95
C PRO A 12 7.90 -7.96 12.13
N LYS A 13 8.19 -7.61 13.37
CA LYS A 13 9.33 -6.75 13.68
C LYS A 13 10.61 -7.43 13.20
N GLY A 14 11.49 -6.64 12.58
CA GLY A 14 12.72 -7.16 11.98
C GLY A 14 12.60 -7.58 10.52
N LYS A 15 11.42 -7.50 9.94
CA LYS A 15 11.19 -7.87 8.53
C LYS A 15 11.08 -6.66 7.60
N GLU A 16 11.45 -5.47 8.07
CA GLU A 16 11.32 -4.24 7.29
C GLU A 16 12.10 -4.28 5.98
N ASP A 17 13.31 -4.84 5.99
CA ASP A 17 14.11 -4.88 4.77
C ASP A 17 13.52 -5.83 3.73
N GLU A 18 13.02 -6.97 4.17
CA GLU A 18 12.36 -7.93 3.27
C GLU A 18 11.10 -7.32 2.66
N TYR A 19 10.32 -6.62 3.50
CA TYR A 19 9.11 -5.95 3.04
C TYR A 19 9.45 -4.84 2.04
N ARG A 20 10.49 -4.05 2.31
CA ARG A 20 10.91 -2.98 1.41
C ARG A 20 11.23 -3.51 0.02
N LYS A 21 11.93 -4.64 -0.07
CA LYS A 21 12.28 -5.25 -1.36
C LYS A 21 11.02 -5.66 -2.13
N LEU A 22 10.07 -6.26 -1.44
CA LEU A 22 8.78 -6.64 -2.04
C LEU A 22 8.03 -5.40 -2.53
N ALA A 23 7.99 -4.36 -1.70
CA ALA A 23 7.30 -3.12 -2.01
C ALA A 23 7.96 -2.39 -3.18
N GLU A 24 9.29 -2.40 -3.27
CA GLU A 24 10.02 -1.79 -4.39
C GLU A 24 9.66 -2.46 -5.72
N THR A 25 9.58 -3.79 -5.73
CA THR A 25 9.19 -4.52 -6.93
C THR A 25 7.77 -4.12 -7.36
N PHE A 26 6.85 -4.08 -6.43
CA PHE A 26 5.48 -3.70 -6.70
C PHE A 26 5.39 -2.25 -7.16
N ALA A 27 6.12 -1.33 -6.51
CA ALA A 27 6.11 0.08 -6.87
C ALA A 27 6.58 0.32 -8.29
N ARG A 28 7.66 -0.35 -8.71
CA ARG A 28 8.15 -0.23 -10.08
C ARG A 28 7.11 -0.70 -11.09
N LYS A 29 6.43 -1.80 -10.79
CA LYS A 29 5.39 -2.33 -11.68
C LYS A 29 4.18 -1.41 -11.75
N ALA A 30 3.78 -0.84 -10.62
CA ALA A 30 2.68 0.12 -10.56
C ALA A 30 3.01 1.38 -11.35
N GLU A 31 4.22 1.91 -11.21
CA GLU A 31 4.65 3.10 -11.94
C GLU A 31 4.70 2.84 -13.45
N ALA A 32 5.14 1.64 -13.85
CA ALA A 32 5.14 1.25 -15.27
C ALA A 32 3.72 1.23 -15.84
N GLN A 33 2.70 1.04 -15.01
CA GLN A 33 1.30 1.03 -15.42
C GLN A 33 0.60 2.38 -15.18
N GLY A 34 1.35 3.41 -14.81
CA GLY A 34 0.82 4.77 -14.74
C GLY A 34 0.64 5.36 -13.36
N ALA A 35 1.06 4.67 -12.29
CA ALA A 35 1.02 5.27 -10.96
C ALA A 35 1.92 6.50 -10.90
N ILE A 36 1.45 7.54 -10.23
CA ILE A 36 2.24 8.75 -10.00
C ILE A 36 3.35 8.46 -8.99
N GLY A 37 3.02 7.70 -7.97
CA GLY A 37 3.97 7.30 -6.94
C GLY A 37 3.28 6.54 -5.83
N SER A 38 4.07 6.11 -4.86
CA SER A 38 3.56 5.39 -3.70
C SER A 38 4.41 5.72 -2.47
N VAL A 39 3.83 5.53 -1.30
CA VAL A 39 4.53 5.68 -0.03
C VAL A 39 4.28 4.44 0.79
N GLU A 40 5.38 3.83 1.27
CA GLU A 40 5.33 2.72 2.21
C GLU A 40 5.85 3.24 3.54
N SER A 41 5.07 3.09 4.60
CA SER A 41 5.46 3.61 5.90
C SER A 41 5.17 2.61 7.00
N ILE A 42 5.99 2.67 8.05
CA ILE A 42 5.92 1.77 9.19
C ILE A 42 5.51 2.54 10.44
N GLY A 43 4.71 1.93 11.30
CA GLY A 43 4.27 2.55 12.53
C GLY A 43 5.45 3.02 13.37
N ASP A 44 5.35 4.26 13.85
CA ASP A 44 6.39 4.90 14.65
C ASP A 44 5.74 5.35 15.96
N GLY A 45 5.79 4.46 16.96
CA GLY A 45 5.19 4.72 18.25
C GLY A 45 3.67 4.86 18.20
N LEU A 46 3.00 4.04 17.38
CA LEU A 46 1.54 4.08 17.29
C LEU A 46 0.91 3.82 18.66
N GLU A 47 -0.04 4.64 19.04
CA GLU A 47 -0.74 4.49 20.29
C GLU A 47 -1.89 3.50 20.18
N HIS A 48 -2.16 2.79 21.28
CA HIS A 48 -3.34 1.96 21.38
C HIS A 48 -4.55 2.86 21.65
N GLY A 49 -5.57 2.69 20.82
CA GLY A 49 -6.77 3.50 20.94
C GLY A 49 -7.77 2.92 21.91
N HIS A 50 -8.82 3.68 22.17
CA HIS A 50 -9.88 3.29 23.10
C HIS A 50 -10.85 2.31 22.44
N THR A 51 -11.45 2.72 21.32
CA THR A 51 -12.40 1.88 20.59
C THR A 51 -11.71 1.00 19.57
N THR A 52 -10.76 1.58 18.82
CA THR A 52 -9.98 0.87 17.84
C THR A 52 -8.64 1.58 17.64
N ASP A 53 -7.76 0.95 16.87
CA ASP A 53 -6.44 1.49 16.54
C ASP A 53 -5.90 0.70 15.34
N PHE A 54 -4.72 1.07 14.87
CA PHE A 54 -4.10 0.38 13.74
C PHE A 54 -3.77 -1.08 14.05
N TYR A 55 -3.38 -1.37 15.29
CA TYR A 55 -3.06 -2.75 15.69
C TYR A 55 -4.29 -3.66 15.58
N ARG A 56 -5.41 -3.20 16.11
CA ARG A 56 -6.66 -3.98 16.07
C ARG A 56 -7.18 -4.14 14.64
N ALA A 57 -6.96 -3.13 13.81
CA ALA A 57 -7.43 -3.17 12.42
C ALA A 57 -6.85 -4.36 11.66
N VAL A 58 -5.60 -4.75 11.96
CA VAL A 58 -4.93 -5.86 11.29
C VAL A 58 -4.69 -7.05 12.24
N GLN A 59 -5.28 -7.02 13.43
CA GLN A 59 -5.11 -8.07 14.43
C GLN A 59 -3.63 -8.36 14.72
N ALA A 60 -2.85 -7.29 14.86
CA ALA A 60 -1.42 -7.41 15.06
C ALA A 60 -1.09 -8.07 16.40
N THR A 61 -0.09 -8.95 16.40
CA THR A 61 0.45 -9.53 17.63
C THR A 61 1.47 -8.58 18.24
N ASP A 62 1.94 -8.88 19.45
CA ASP A 62 2.95 -8.06 20.14
C ASP A 62 4.28 -8.00 19.37
N ASP A 63 4.53 -8.99 18.51
CA ASP A 63 5.75 -9.05 17.71
C ASP A 63 5.60 -8.40 16.34
N GLU A 64 4.49 -7.75 16.08
CA GLU A 64 4.21 -7.12 14.80
C GLU A 64 4.04 -5.62 14.94
N ASN A 65 4.47 -4.90 13.92
CA ASN A 65 4.17 -3.49 13.74
C ASN A 65 3.16 -3.37 12.59
N VAL A 66 2.75 -2.17 12.27
CA VAL A 66 1.74 -1.92 11.24
C VAL A 66 2.36 -1.10 10.11
N VAL A 67 2.12 -1.55 8.88
CA VAL A 67 2.48 -0.79 7.68
C VAL A 67 1.23 -0.10 7.16
N PHE A 68 1.38 1.18 6.85
CA PHE A 68 0.38 1.99 6.15
C PHE A 68 1.01 2.42 4.84
N SER A 69 0.34 2.10 3.72
CA SER A 69 0.87 2.48 2.43
C SER A 69 -0.24 3.00 1.52
N PHE A 70 0.15 3.77 0.52
CA PHE A 70 -0.80 4.22 -0.48
C PHE A 70 -0.12 4.41 -1.83
N ILE A 71 -0.92 4.26 -2.88
CA ILE A 71 -0.52 4.49 -4.26
C ILE A 71 -1.37 5.63 -4.80
N VAL A 72 -0.74 6.58 -5.48
CA VAL A 72 -1.44 7.69 -6.12
C VAL A 72 -1.49 7.44 -7.63
N TRP A 73 -2.69 7.47 -8.18
CA TRP A 73 -2.95 7.30 -9.61
C TRP A 73 -3.46 8.61 -10.21
N PRO A 74 -3.19 8.88 -11.50
CA PRO A 74 -3.72 10.09 -12.12
C PRO A 74 -5.24 10.11 -12.20
N ASP A 75 -5.86 8.93 -12.31
CA ASP A 75 -7.31 8.79 -12.35
C ASP A 75 -7.71 7.35 -12.08
N LYS A 76 -9.00 7.13 -11.90
CA LYS A 76 -9.55 5.79 -11.62
C LYS A 76 -9.39 4.85 -12.79
N GLN A 77 -9.55 5.33 -14.00
CA GLN A 77 -9.46 4.50 -15.20
C GLN A 77 -8.06 3.89 -15.35
N THR A 78 -7.03 4.70 -15.19
CA THR A 78 -5.64 4.23 -15.21
C THR A 78 -5.42 3.18 -14.13
N ARG A 79 -5.91 3.45 -12.93
CA ARG A 79 -5.80 2.54 -11.80
C ARG A 79 -6.49 1.20 -12.09
N ASP A 80 -7.70 1.22 -12.61
CA ASP A 80 -8.44 -0.01 -12.88
C ASP A 80 -7.75 -0.85 -13.95
N GLN A 81 -7.25 -0.23 -15.01
CA GLN A 81 -6.51 -0.92 -16.07
C GLN A 81 -5.18 -1.46 -15.55
N ALA A 82 -4.50 -0.71 -14.68
CA ALA A 82 -3.25 -1.15 -14.08
C ALA A 82 -3.45 -2.41 -13.23
N TRP A 83 -4.49 -2.45 -12.42
CA TRP A 83 -4.75 -3.61 -11.58
C TRP A 83 -5.03 -4.86 -12.40
N GLU A 84 -5.72 -4.75 -13.54
CA GLU A 84 -5.92 -5.88 -14.44
C GLU A 84 -4.59 -6.47 -14.88
N LYS A 85 -3.64 -5.60 -15.27
CA LYS A 85 -2.32 -6.04 -15.72
C LYS A 85 -1.46 -6.57 -14.58
N LEU A 86 -1.52 -5.93 -13.42
CA LEU A 86 -0.77 -6.38 -12.25
C LEU A 86 -1.25 -7.74 -11.76
N MET A 87 -2.56 -7.97 -11.76
CA MET A 87 -3.12 -9.25 -11.33
C MET A 87 -2.82 -10.37 -12.32
N ALA A 88 -2.53 -10.04 -13.57
CA ALA A 88 -2.14 -11.02 -14.60
C ALA A 88 -0.62 -11.23 -14.67
N ASP A 89 0.17 -10.42 -13.98
CA ASP A 89 1.62 -10.49 -14.00
C ASP A 89 2.11 -11.73 -13.26
N PRO A 90 2.89 -12.62 -13.91
CA PRO A 90 3.39 -13.83 -13.25
C PRO A 90 4.21 -13.57 -11.98
N GLU A 91 4.94 -12.45 -11.92
CA GLU A 91 5.74 -12.11 -10.74
C GLU A 91 4.89 -11.68 -9.55
N MET A 92 3.61 -11.34 -9.79
CA MET A 92 2.70 -10.90 -8.74
C MET A 92 1.76 -12.01 -8.28
N GLN A 93 1.90 -13.22 -8.81
CA GLN A 93 1.06 -14.34 -8.42
C GLN A 93 1.45 -14.87 -7.05
N PRO A 94 0.50 -15.48 -6.30
CA PRO A 94 0.83 -16.10 -5.01
C PRO A 94 2.00 -17.07 -5.15
N GLY A 95 2.98 -16.95 -4.25
CA GLY A 95 4.16 -17.81 -4.25
C GLY A 95 5.30 -17.36 -5.15
N ALA A 96 5.09 -16.38 -6.01
CA ALA A 96 6.14 -15.88 -6.90
C ALA A 96 7.20 -15.07 -6.13
N GLN A 97 6.79 -14.40 -5.05
CA GLN A 97 7.66 -13.60 -4.19
C GLN A 97 7.54 -14.08 -2.76
N PRO A 98 8.64 -14.06 -1.97
CA PRO A 98 8.52 -14.32 -0.54
C PRO A 98 7.61 -13.31 0.12
N MET A 99 6.73 -13.78 1.00
CA MET A 99 5.78 -12.93 1.69
C MET A 99 6.21 -12.79 3.15
N PRO A 100 6.78 -11.64 3.56
CA PRO A 100 7.28 -11.48 4.93
C PRO A 100 6.19 -11.23 5.96
N PHE A 101 4.93 -11.16 5.57
CA PHE A 101 3.81 -10.89 6.46
C PHE A 101 2.62 -11.79 6.12
N ASP A 102 1.64 -11.81 7.03
CA ASP A 102 0.40 -12.57 6.81
C ASP A 102 -0.55 -11.78 5.92
N GLY A 103 -0.62 -12.15 4.64
CA GLY A 103 -1.48 -11.48 3.67
C GLY A 103 -2.98 -11.58 3.96
N LYS A 104 -3.39 -12.53 4.80
CA LYS A 104 -4.81 -12.67 5.16
C LYS A 104 -5.30 -11.54 6.05
N ARG A 105 -4.39 -10.91 6.78
CA ARG A 105 -4.73 -9.80 7.67
C ARG A 105 -4.49 -8.43 7.04
N MET A 106 -3.95 -8.40 5.83
CA MET A 106 -3.85 -7.17 5.05
C MET A 106 -5.21 -6.83 4.47
N PHE A 107 -5.54 -5.54 4.47
CA PHE A 107 -6.72 -5.08 3.75
C PHE A 107 -6.39 -3.79 2.99
N TRP A 108 -7.17 -3.53 1.95
CA TRP A 108 -6.90 -2.40 1.08
C TRP A 108 -8.17 -1.99 0.35
N GLY A 109 -8.14 -0.79 -0.21
CA GLY A 109 -9.26 -0.29 -0.98
C GLY A 109 -8.91 0.96 -1.75
N GLY A 110 -9.78 1.29 -2.70
CA GLY A 110 -9.64 2.47 -3.51
C GLY A 110 -10.48 3.61 -2.99
N PHE A 111 -9.91 4.82 -3.03
CA PHE A 111 -10.53 6.02 -2.48
C PHE A 111 -10.48 7.15 -3.48
N LYS A 112 -11.61 7.81 -3.63
CA LYS A 112 -11.73 9.04 -4.41
C LYS A 112 -11.40 10.22 -3.50
N PRO A 113 -10.38 11.03 -3.80
CA PRO A 113 -10.06 12.18 -2.96
C PRO A 113 -11.22 13.16 -2.88
N LEU A 114 -11.50 13.62 -1.67
CA LEU A 114 -12.42 14.74 -1.45
C LEU A 114 -11.67 16.06 -1.52
N LEU A 115 -10.41 16.04 -1.10
CA LEU A 115 -9.51 17.19 -1.14
C LEU A 115 -8.11 16.64 -1.36
N ASN A 116 -7.39 17.17 -2.34
CA ASN A 116 -6.02 16.77 -2.61
C ASN A 116 -5.16 18.02 -2.85
N THR A 117 -4.49 18.47 -1.81
CA THR A 117 -3.62 19.66 -1.93
C THR A 117 -2.32 19.36 -2.68
N LEU A 118 -1.95 18.09 -2.83
CA LEU A 118 -0.78 17.70 -3.61
C LEU A 118 -1.01 17.87 -5.10
N GLU A 119 -2.25 17.76 -5.54
CA GLU A 119 -2.62 17.89 -6.94
C GLU A 119 -2.30 19.26 -7.52
N LYS A 120 -2.30 20.31 -6.68
CA LYS A 120 -1.94 21.66 -7.09
C LYS A 120 -0.52 21.77 -7.62
N VAL A 121 0.39 20.98 -7.06
CA VAL A 121 1.80 20.96 -7.50
C VAL A 121 1.90 20.30 -8.87
N THR A 122 1.16 19.23 -9.10
CA THR A 122 1.14 18.50 -10.37
C THR A 122 0.46 19.31 -11.46
N GLU A 123 -0.65 19.99 -11.16
CA GLU A 123 -1.39 20.79 -12.12
C GLU A 123 -0.65 22.06 -12.53
N ALA A 124 0.14 22.63 -11.63
CA ALA A 124 0.94 23.82 -11.91
C ALA A 124 2.13 23.53 -12.82
N ALA A 125 2.52 22.27 -12.95
CA ALA A 125 3.59 21.87 -13.83
C ALA A 125 3.09 21.68 -15.24
#